data_1281513ed6543e9343162eb1d1df38dd
#
_entry.id   1281513ed6543e9343162eb1d1df38dd
#
_cell.length_a   1.000
_cell.length_b   1.000
_cell.length_c   1.000
_cell.angle_alpha   90.00
_cell.angle_beta   90.00
_cell.angle_gamma   90.00
#
_symmetry.space_group_name_H-M   'P 1'
#
loop_
_entity.id
_entity.type
_entity.pdbx_description
1 polymer ?
#
loop_
_entity_poly.entity_id
_entity_poly.type
_entity_poly.pdbx_seq_one_letter_code
_entity_poly.pdbx_strand_id
1 'polypeptide(L)'
;MAAPDQIRATVDAYVDAYFRNDRAAFLALWAPDGVLEDPVGTPTHTGTEALSAFWDGARALADRIVLKPQSTLIAGGEAAVVIEINAHIGDGGLAMQAVDIMQFDDAGRLTSVRAYWDMETATPLVN
;
A
#
# COMPACT_ATOMS: atom_id res chain seq x y z
N MET A 1 -15.48 13.11 8.31
CA MET A 1 -14.76 11.88 7.96
C MET A 1 -15.15 11.45 6.56
N ALA A 2 -14.24 10.80 5.86
CA ALA A 2 -14.50 10.39 4.49
C ALA A 2 -15.65 9.38 4.41
N ALA A 3 -16.44 9.48 3.34
CA ALA A 3 -17.54 8.55 3.09
C ALA A 3 -17.00 7.18 2.66
N PRO A 4 -17.71 6.07 2.95
CA PRO A 4 -17.26 4.75 2.54
C PRO A 4 -16.92 4.62 1.05
N ASP A 5 -17.69 5.25 0.17
CA ASP A 5 -17.41 5.20 -1.28
C ASP A 5 -16.11 5.92 -1.65
N GLN A 6 -15.79 7.04 -0.98
CA GLN A 6 -14.50 7.72 -1.16
C GLN A 6 -13.35 6.84 -0.70
N ILE A 7 -13.52 6.17 0.44
CA ILE A 7 -12.50 5.26 0.99
C ILE A 7 -12.26 4.10 0.03
N ARG A 8 -13.33 3.46 -0.49
CA ARG A 8 -13.19 2.36 -1.47
C ARG A 8 -12.48 2.82 -2.73
N ALA A 9 -12.82 4.00 -3.23
CA ALA A 9 -12.18 4.56 -4.42
C ALA A 9 -10.69 4.77 -4.20
N THR A 10 -10.28 5.26 -3.04
CA THR A 10 -8.86 5.46 -2.71
C THR A 10 -8.12 4.12 -2.54
N VAL A 11 -8.74 3.13 -1.89
CA VAL A 11 -8.18 1.78 -1.78
C VAL A 11 -7.96 1.17 -3.17
N ASP A 12 -8.97 1.27 -4.04
CA ASP A 12 -8.86 0.76 -5.42
C ASP A 12 -7.77 1.47 -6.20
N ALA A 13 -7.66 2.79 -6.05
CA ALA A 13 -6.62 3.59 -6.71
C ALA A 13 -5.22 3.25 -6.20
N TYR A 14 -5.08 2.94 -4.91
CA TYR A 14 -3.83 2.48 -4.30
C TYR A 14 -3.37 1.17 -4.94
N VAL A 15 -4.26 0.19 -5.02
CA VAL A 15 -4.00 -1.09 -5.67
C VAL A 15 -3.64 -0.90 -7.14
N ASP A 16 -4.40 -0.07 -7.85
CA ASP A 16 -4.20 0.20 -9.27
C ASP A 16 -2.86 0.89 -9.57
N ALA A 17 -2.44 1.81 -8.70
CA ALA A 17 -1.15 2.50 -8.85
C ALA A 17 0.02 1.49 -8.82
N TYR A 18 -0.02 0.52 -7.91
CA TYR A 18 0.97 -0.55 -7.87
C TYR A 18 0.90 -1.43 -9.12
N PHE A 19 -0.31 -1.81 -9.53
CA PHE A 19 -0.50 -2.67 -10.71
C PHE A 19 0.07 -2.03 -11.96
N ARG A 20 -0.19 -0.72 -12.17
CA ARG A 20 0.29 0.03 -13.33
C ARG A 20 1.71 0.55 -13.17
N ASN A 21 2.32 0.37 -12.00
CA ASN A 21 3.62 0.96 -11.68
C ASN A 21 3.61 2.49 -11.90
N ASP A 22 2.57 3.14 -11.41
CA ASP A 22 2.33 4.57 -11.63
C ASP A 22 2.69 5.38 -10.39
N ARG A 23 3.93 5.87 -10.36
CA ARG A 23 4.48 6.65 -9.25
C ARG A 23 3.65 7.90 -8.95
N ALA A 24 3.30 8.65 -9.99
CA ALA A 24 2.53 9.88 -9.83
C ALA A 24 1.13 9.60 -9.26
N ALA A 25 0.48 8.52 -9.72
CA ALA A 25 -0.82 8.11 -9.19
C ALA A 25 -0.74 7.71 -7.71
N PHE A 26 0.32 7.00 -7.32
CA PHE A 26 0.55 6.65 -5.92
C PHE A 26 0.69 7.90 -5.05
N LEU A 27 1.53 8.84 -5.46
CA LEU A 27 1.78 10.06 -4.69
C LEU A 27 0.55 10.95 -4.60
N ALA A 28 -0.30 10.96 -5.61
CA ALA A 28 -1.51 11.78 -5.63
C ALA A 28 -2.57 11.35 -4.62
N LEU A 29 -2.47 10.14 -4.06
CA LEU A 29 -3.45 9.62 -3.10
C LEU A 29 -3.28 10.16 -1.69
N TRP A 30 -2.13 10.78 -1.40
CA TRP A 30 -1.73 11.14 -0.05
C TRP A 30 -2.07 12.58 0.31
N ALA A 31 -2.48 12.79 1.56
CA ALA A 31 -2.49 14.12 2.16
C ALA A 31 -1.05 14.62 2.28
N PRO A 32 -0.82 15.96 2.34
CA PRO A 32 0.55 16.51 2.37
C PRO A 32 1.45 15.97 3.47
N ASP A 33 0.87 15.63 4.63
CA ASP A 33 1.61 15.10 5.79
C ASP A 33 1.37 13.60 5.98
N GLY A 34 0.98 12.90 4.93
CA GLY A 34 0.70 11.47 5.00
C GLY A 34 1.89 10.66 5.47
N VAL A 35 1.62 9.62 6.25
CA VAL A 35 2.65 8.77 6.89
C VAL A 35 2.46 7.32 6.48
N LEU A 36 3.53 6.71 6.01
CA LEU A 36 3.57 5.28 5.67
C LEU A 36 4.54 4.55 6.59
N GLU A 37 4.08 3.47 7.20
CA GLU A 37 4.93 2.52 7.94
C GLU A 37 4.74 1.15 7.31
N ASP A 38 5.76 0.63 6.65
CA ASP A 38 5.63 -0.55 5.78
C ASP A 38 6.93 -1.34 5.70
N PRO A 39 7.03 -2.48 6.39
CA PRO A 39 6.07 -2.98 7.35
C PRO A 39 6.14 -2.25 8.71
N VAL A 40 5.11 -2.44 9.52
CA VAL A 40 5.09 -1.91 10.89
C VAL A 40 6.34 -2.36 11.64
N GLY A 41 6.98 -1.42 12.36
CA GLY A 41 8.24 -1.66 13.06
C GLY A 41 9.46 -1.14 12.32
N THR A 42 9.32 -0.70 11.07
CA THR A 42 10.38 -0.01 10.31
C THR A 42 10.20 1.50 10.40
N PRO A 43 11.21 2.30 10.03
CA PRO A 43 11.08 3.76 10.07
C PRO A 43 9.92 4.26 9.20
N THR A 44 9.20 5.25 9.71
CA THR A 44 8.09 5.87 8.99
C THR A 44 8.57 6.77 7.86
N HIS A 45 7.74 6.90 6.83
CA HIS A 45 7.96 7.80 5.70
C HIS A 45 6.89 8.89 5.74
N THR A 46 7.26 10.12 6.00
CA THR A 46 6.31 11.24 6.17
C THR A 46 6.51 12.26 5.06
N GLY A 47 5.41 12.58 4.36
CA GLY A 47 5.40 13.61 3.32
C GLY A 47 5.85 13.10 1.96
N THR A 48 5.65 13.95 0.93
CA THR A 48 5.82 13.56 -0.47
C THR A 48 7.23 13.06 -0.79
N GLU A 49 8.26 13.74 -0.30
CA GLU A 49 9.64 13.35 -0.59
C GLU A 49 9.97 11.96 -0.02
N ALA A 50 9.59 11.71 1.24
CA ALA A 50 9.83 10.42 1.88
C ALA A 50 9.01 9.30 1.24
N LEU A 51 7.76 9.58 0.86
CA LEU A 51 6.91 8.62 0.16
C LEU A 51 7.45 8.30 -1.24
N SER A 52 8.02 9.30 -1.91
CA SER A 52 8.69 9.10 -3.20
C SER A 52 9.90 8.18 -3.07
N ALA A 53 10.71 8.39 -2.03
CA ALA A 53 11.89 7.55 -1.76
C ALA A 53 11.48 6.11 -1.42
N PHE A 54 10.39 5.93 -0.67
CA PHE A 54 9.84 4.59 -0.39
C PHE A 54 9.45 3.87 -1.69
N TRP A 55 8.70 4.55 -2.55
CA TRP A 55 8.28 3.98 -3.83
C TRP A 55 9.49 3.55 -4.67
N ASP A 56 10.48 4.44 -4.79
CA ASP A 56 11.68 4.17 -5.57
C ASP A 56 12.48 3.01 -4.99
N GLY A 57 12.57 2.92 -3.66
CA GLY A 57 13.23 1.80 -2.98
C GLY A 57 12.55 0.47 -3.24
N ALA A 58 11.22 0.43 -3.25
CA ALA A 58 10.47 -0.78 -3.57
C ALA A 58 10.71 -1.22 -5.02
N ARG A 59 10.82 -0.27 -5.96
CA ARG A 59 11.12 -0.56 -7.36
C ARG A 59 12.54 -1.09 -7.57
N ALA A 60 13.46 -0.73 -6.69
CA ALA A 60 14.82 -1.26 -6.74
C ALA A 60 14.90 -2.73 -6.29
N LEU A 61 13.94 -3.18 -5.48
CA LEU A 61 13.91 -4.54 -4.94
C LEU A 61 13.09 -5.52 -5.78
N ALA A 62 12.07 -5.04 -6.49
CA ALA A 62 11.16 -5.89 -7.24
C ALA A 62 10.82 -5.25 -8.59
N ASP A 63 10.78 -6.07 -9.63
CA ASP A 63 10.43 -5.61 -10.98
C ASP A 63 8.98 -5.14 -11.05
N ARG A 64 8.11 -5.79 -10.27
CA ARG A 64 6.69 -5.49 -10.22
C ARG A 64 6.13 -5.92 -8.87
N ILE A 65 5.23 -5.11 -8.33
CA ILE A 65 4.49 -5.44 -7.11
C ILE A 65 3.00 -5.38 -7.44
N VAL A 66 2.30 -6.49 -7.18
CA VAL A 66 0.86 -6.58 -7.38
C VAL A 66 0.21 -6.78 -6.03
N LEU A 67 -0.74 -5.91 -5.70
CA LEU A 67 -1.56 -6.01 -4.51
C LEU A 67 -2.89 -6.64 -4.89
N LYS A 68 -3.28 -7.71 -4.19
CA LYS A 68 -4.53 -8.43 -4.44
C LYS A 68 -5.40 -8.35 -3.19
N PRO A 69 -6.32 -7.37 -3.11
CA PRO A 69 -7.22 -7.28 -1.97
C PRO A 69 -8.12 -8.51 -1.87
N GLN A 70 -8.21 -9.06 -0.67
CA GLN A 70 -9.06 -10.22 -0.38
C GLN A 70 -10.29 -9.81 0.41
N SER A 71 -10.15 -8.78 1.25
CA SER A 71 -11.23 -8.27 2.07
C SER A 71 -10.94 -6.82 2.44
N THR A 72 -11.94 -5.96 2.41
CA THR A 72 -11.85 -4.57 2.82
C THR A 72 -12.96 -4.28 3.82
N LEU A 73 -12.56 -3.90 5.04
CA LEU A 73 -13.47 -3.53 6.11
C LEU A 73 -13.33 -2.03 6.36
N ILE A 74 -14.44 -1.31 6.33
CA ILE A 74 -14.46 0.14 6.52
C ILE A 74 -15.26 0.46 7.78
N ALA A 75 -14.67 1.22 8.68
CA ALA A 75 -15.31 1.67 9.89
C ALA A 75 -14.65 2.97 10.39
N GLY A 76 -15.45 3.91 10.90
CA GLY A 76 -14.94 5.13 11.53
C GLY A 76 -14.05 5.99 10.62
N GLY A 77 -14.29 5.99 9.32
CA GLY A 77 -13.46 6.75 8.38
C GLY A 77 -12.10 6.11 8.09
N GLU A 78 -11.93 4.82 8.43
CA GLU A 78 -10.71 4.05 8.21
C GLU A 78 -11.02 2.78 7.42
N ALA A 79 -9.97 2.15 6.89
CA ALA A 79 -10.09 0.85 6.24
C ALA A 79 -9.04 -0.11 6.76
N ALA A 80 -9.46 -1.37 6.96
CA ALA A 80 -8.56 -2.49 7.18
C ALA A 80 -8.65 -3.38 5.94
N VAL A 81 -7.56 -3.52 5.20
CA VAL A 81 -7.53 -4.22 3.93
C VAL A 81 -6.63 -5.44 4.05
N VAL A 82 -7.21 -6.61 3.87
CA VAL A 82 -6.44 -7.87 3.81
C VAL A 82 -5.99 -8.05 2.37
N ILE A 83 -4.68 -8.14 2.17
CA ILE A 83 -4.05 -8.10 0.85
C ILE A 83 -3.08 -9.27 0.72
N GLU A 84 -3.09 -9.94 -0.44
CA GLU A 84 -1.95 -10.74 -0.86
C GLU A 84 -1.01 -9.85 -1.67
N ILE A 85 0.26 -9.81 -1.29
CA ILE A 85 1.29 -9.05 -2.00
C ILE A 85 2.10 -10.02 -2.84
N ASN A 86 2.18 -9.78 -4.15
CA ASN A 86 3.04 -10.52 -5.05
C ASN A 86 4.17 -9.60 -5.55
N ALA A 87 5.39 -9.89 -5.10
CA ALA A 87 6.59 -9.18 -5.56
C ALA A 87 7.27 -10.03 -6.63
N HIS A 88 7.27 -9.57 -7.86
CA HIS A 88 7.88 -10.25 -8.99
C HIS A 88 9.34 -9.84 -9.13
N ILE A 89 10.23 -10.82 -9.06
CA ILE A 89 11.68 -10.61 -9.12
C ILE A 89 12.26 -11.62 -10.10
N GLY A 90 12.71 -11.16 -11.27
CA GLY A 90 13.19 -12.07 -12.32
C GLY A 90 12.09 -13.05 -12.73
N ASP A 91 12.45 -14.34 -12.76
CA ASP A 91 11.51 -15.42 -13.15
C ASP A 91 10.63 -15.91 -11.99
N GLY A 92 10.79 -15.38 -10.81
CA GLY A 92 10.05 -15.79 -9.64
C GLY A 92 9.61 -14.61 -8.80
N GLY A 93 9.83 -14.71 -7.51
CA GLY A 93 9.50 -13.68 -6.55
C GLY A 93 8.97 -14.23 -5.25
N LEU A 94 8.21 -13.39 -4.54
CA LEU A 94 7.64 -13.72 -3.24
C LEU A 94 6.15 -13.37 -3.21
N ALA A 95 5.39 -14.24 -2.57
CA ALA A 95 4.00 -13.98 -2.22
C ALA A 95 3.89 -13.90 -0.70
N MET A 96 3.19 -12.90 -0.19
CA MET A 96 2.97 -12.77 1.24
C MET A 96 1.61 -12.14 1.52
N GLN A 97 1.08 -12.43 2.70
CA GLN A 97 -0.16 -11.83 3.16
C GLN A 97 0.15 -10.62 4.01
N ALA A 98 -0.67 -9.58 3.86
CA ALA A 98 -0.55 -8.36 4.63
C ALA A 98 -1.92 -7.88 5.07
N VAL A 99 -1.93 -7.06 6.12
CA VAL A 99 -3.09 -6.27 6.49
C VAL A 99 -2.64 -4.81 6.51
N ASP A 100 -3.27 -3.99 5.67
CA ASP A 100 -3.02 -2.55 5.65
C ASP A 100 -4.12 -1.85 6.42
N ILE A 101 -3.72 -1.06 7.43
CA ILE A 101 -4.63 -0.18 8.17
C ILE A 101 -4.44 1.22 7.60
N MET A 102 -5.51 1.74 6.98
CA MET A 102 -5.48 3.01 6.27
C MET A 102 -6.38 4.03 6.95
N GLN A 103 -5.87 5.24 7.14
CA GLN A 103 -6.62 6.37 7.66
C GLN A 103 -6.71 7.44 6.57
N PHE A 104 -7.82 8.18 6.57
CA PHE A 104 -8.16 9.13 5.50
C PHE A 104 -8.58 10.47 6.09
N ASP A 105 -8.32 11.56 5.35
CA ASP A 105 -8.90 12.85 5.67
C ASP A 105 -10.33 12.96 5.10
N ASP A 106 -11.00 14.09 5.32
CA ASP A 106 -12.39 14.29 4.89
C ASP A 106 -12.54 14.27 3.36
N ALA A 107 -11.46 14.51 2.63
CA ALA A 107 -11.47 14.44 1.16
C ALA A 107 -11.18 13.03 0.62
N GLY A 108 -10.92 12.06 1.51
CA GLY A 108 -10.59 10.70 1.11
C GLY A 108 -9.12 10.48 0.77
N ARG A 109 -8.24 11.44 1.09
CA ARG A 109 -6.80 11.28 0.89
C ARG A 109 -6.20 10.49 2.05
N LEU A 110 -5.16 9.73 1.76
CA LEU A 110 -4.46 8.95 2.79
C LEU A 110 -3.71 9.85 3.75
N THR A 111 -3.97 9.71 5.04
CA THR A 111 -3.19 10.35 6.10
C THR A 111 -2.24 9.38 6.77
N SER A 112 -2.55 8.07 6.76
CA SER A 112 -1.71 7.04 7.35
C SER A 112 -1.98 5.71 6.69
N VAL A 113 -0.91 4.98 6.39
CA VAL A 113 -0.99 3.56 6.04
C VAL A 113 0.02 2.82 6.90
N ARG A 114 -0.45 1.80 7.62
CA ARG A 114 0.39 0.90 8.40
C ARG A 114 0.18 -0.50 7.85
N ALA A 115 1.25 -1.07 7.30
CA ALA A 115 1.21 -2.39 6.66
C ALA A 115 1.81 -3.43 7.58
N TYR A 116 1.03 -4.45 7.90
CA TYR A 116 1.43 -5.56 8.75
C TYR A 116 1.77 -6.76 7.89
N TRP A 117 3.06 -7.03 7.73
CA TRP A 117 3.57 -8.22 7.06
C TRP A 117 4.99 -8.52 7.55
N ASP A 118 5.43 -9.75 7.37
CA ASP A 118 6.80 -10.14 7.67
C ASP A 118 7.33 -11.13 6.62
N MET A 119 8.65 -11.24 6.55
CA MET A 119 9.30 -12.12 5.59
C MET A 119 9.20 -13.60 5.97
N GLU A 120 8.92 -13.91 7.22
CA GLU A 120 8.83 -15.31 7.66
C GLU A 120 7.63 -16.03 7.03
N THR A 121 6.56 -15.28 6.72
CA THR A 121 5.36 -15.84 6.10
C THR A 121 5.42 -15.80 4.58
N ALA A 122 6.46 -15.21 4.00
CA ALA A 122 6.60 -15.14 2.54
C ALA A 122 6.85 -16.54 1.95
N THR A 123 6.20 -16.80 0.84
CA THR A 123 6.37 -18.03 0.07
C THR A 123 6.88 -17.72 -1.32
N PRO A 124 7.56 -18.67 -1.99
CA PRO A 124 7.98 -18.43 -3.37
C PRO A 124 6.79 -18.19 -4.28
N LEU A 125 6.91 -17.18 -5.14
CA LEU A 125 5.95 -16.94 -6.20
C LEU A 125 6.39 -17.74 -7.42
N VAL A 126 5.55 -18.66 -7.86
CA VAL A 126 5.83 -19.54 -8.99
C VAL A 126 5.05 -19.04 -10.19
N ASN A 127 5.77 -18.79 -11.29
CA ASN A 127 5.17 -18.37 -12.55
C ASN A 127 4.73 -19.59 -13.38
#